data_1ad4486d86885414f0bfeb920110137b
#
_entry.id   1ad4486d86885414f0bfeb920110137b
#
_cell.length_a   1.000
_cell.length_b   1.000
_cell.length_c   1.000
_cell.angle_alpha   90.00
_cell.angle_beta   90.00
_cell.angle_gamma   90.00
#
_symmetry.space_group_name_H-M   'P 1'
#
loop_
_entity.id
_entity.type
_entity.pdbx_description
1 polymer ?
#
loop_
_entity_poly.entity_id
_entity_poly.type
_entity_poly.pdbx_seq_one_letter_code
_entity_poly.pdbx_strand_id
1 'polypeptide(L)'
;MERNLKSVGALVATLTLLTGTSIIISAWADEFTKKDQERWQQEFMVVVKKGEQLFHSPKLGKNNVSCDQCHPNGANTHPETYPKFQKQIGKVITLFEMVNWCIRNPLEGEPLAADDPKMVALQAYIKYERRGVPLDPGKH
;
A
#
# COMPACT_ATOMS: atom_id res chain seq x y z
N MET A 1 79.42 54.84 13.67
CA MET A 1 79.26 53.41 13.53
C MET A 1 77.91 53.03 14.06
N GLU A 2 76.87 53.14 13.24
CA GLU A 2 75.50 52.96 13.64
C GLU A 2 74.98 51.67 13.03
N ARG A 3 74.48 50.78 13.84
CA ARG A 3 73.85 49.55 13.41
C ARG A 3 72.31 49.68 13.36
N ASN A 4 71.84 49.69 12.14
CA ASN A 4 70.42 49.64 11.86
C ASN A 4 69.74 48.35 12.32
N LEU A 5 68.78 48.46 13.23
CA LEU A 5 67.91 47.41 13.70
C LEU A 5 66.72 47.28 12.77
N LYS A 6 66.67 46.26 11.96
CA LYS A 6 65.55 46.00 11.09
C LYS A 6 64.43 45.36 11.89
N SER A 7 63.28 46.05 11.93
CA SER A 7 62.04 45.51 12.55
C SER A 7 61.47 44.33 11.72
N VAL A 8 61.31 43.22 12.41
CA VAL A 8 60.64 42.07 11.86
C VAL A 8 59.14 42.23 12.14
N GLY A 9 58.39 42.53 11.08
CA GLY A 9 56.94 42.60 11.17
C GLY A 9 56.35 41.20 11.30
N ALA A 10 55.69 40.94 12.41
CA ALA A 10 54.92 39.70 12.60
C ALA A 10 53.60 39.78 11.84
N LEU A 11 53.45 38.94 10.83
CA LEU A 11 52.17 38.71 10.12
C LEU A 11 51.31 37.80 11.02
N VAL A 12 50.31 38.42 11.64
CA VAL A 12 49.25 37.65 12.33
C VAL A 12 48.24 37.20 11.29
N ALA A 13 48.33 35.95 10.90
CA ALA A 13 47.32 35.32 10.06
C ALA A 13 46.07 34.97 10.93
N THR A 14 45.03 35.76 10.81
CA THR A 14 43.73 35.48 11.40
C THR A 14 43.04 34.37 10.60
N LEU A 15 43.06 33.17 11.16
CA LEU A 15 42.32 32.01 10.66
C LEU A 15 40.85 32.16 11.06
N THR A 16 40.02 32.67 10.16
CA THR A 16 38.55 32.69 10.31
C THR A 16 38.00 31.29 10.17
N LEU A 17 37.66 30.64 11.27
CA LEU A 17 36.86 29.40 11.29
C LEU A 17 35.46 29.77 10.81
N LEU A 18 35.14 29.40 9.56
CA LEU A 18 33.78 29.34 9.05
C LEU A 18 33.11 28.12 9.71
N THR A 19 32.42 28.34 10.84
CA THR A 19 31.50 27.35 11.38
C THR A 19 30.28 27.30 10.48
N GLY A 20 30.32 26.37 9.52
CA GLY A 20 29.16 26.04 8.71
C GLY A 20 28.05 25.47 9.61
N THR A 21 27.09 26.32 9.93
CA THR A 21 25.84 25.87 10.58
C THR A 21 25.08 25.05 9.52
N SER A 22 25.25 23.71 9.57
CA SER A 22 24.39 22.81 8.80
C SER A 22 22.98 22.95 9.33
N ILE A 23 22.14 23.71 8.59
CA ILE A 23 20.70 23.72 8.83
C ILE A 23 20.20 22.34 8.43
N ILE A 24 20.02 21.46 9.41
CA ILE A 24 19.29 20.21 9.24
C ILE A 24 17.84 20.62 9.01
N ILE A 25 17.44 20.74 7.74
CA ILE A 25 16.04 20.81 7.36
C ILE A 25 15.50 19.42 7.67
N SER A 26 14.99 19.23 8.89
CA SER A 26 14.15 18.08 9.20
C SER A 26 12.98 18.14 8.22
N ALA A 27 12.97 17.26 7.22
CA ALA A 27 11.78 17.02 6.45
C ALA A 27 10.73 16.56 7.46
N TRP A 28 9.81 17.45 7.78
CA TRP A 28 8.63 17.14 8.56
C TRP A 28 7.79 16.23 7.67
N ALA A 29 8.02 14.92 7.76
CA ALA A 29 7.01 13.97 7.35
C ALA A 29 5.79 14.31 8.20
N ASP A 30 4.67 14.64 7.55
CA ASP A 30 3.42 14.95 8.24
C ASP A 30 3.17 13.88 9.30
N GLU A 31 3.33 14.26 10.57
CA GLU A 31 3.06 13.36 11.68
C GLU A 31 1.55 13.23 11.77
N PHE A 32 1.04 12.12 11.25
CA PHE A 32 -0.39 11.84 11.23
C PHE A 32 -0.95 11.85 12.65
N THR A 33 -1.96 12.67 12.86
CA THR A 33 -2.61 12.75 14.16
C THR A 33 -3.47 11.50 14.40
N LYS A 34 -3.72 11.19 15.69
CA LYS A 34 -4.65 10.12 16.07
C LYS A 34 -6.03 10.31 15.43
N LYS A 35 -6.48 11.57 15.32
CA LYS A 35 -7.75 11.93 14.66
C LYS A 35 -7.74 11.60 13.17
N ASP A 36 -6.62 11.79 12.48
CA ASP A 36 -6.49 11.42 11.07
C ASP A 36 -6.56 9.91 10.90
N GLN A 37 -5.87 9.15 11.74
CA GLN A 37 -5.92 7.69 11.73
C GLN A 37 -7.33 7.15 11.98
N GLU A 38 -8.05 7.72 12.95
CA GLU A 38 -9.45 7.35 13.23
C GLU A 38 -10.38 7.64 12.04
N ARG A 39 -10.22 8.81 11.41
CA ARG A 39 -10.98 9.18 10.21
C ARG A 39 -10.71 8.23 9.05
N TRP A 40 -9.45 7.95 8.76
CA TRP A 40 -9.07 7.03 7.66
C TRP A 40 -9.56 5.62 7.92
N GLN A 41 -9.50 5.15 9.15
CA GLN A 41 -10.06 3.86 9.52
C GLN A 41 -11.58 3.82 9.29
N GLN A 42 -12.32 4.88 9.64
CA GLN A 42 -13.75 4.95 9.40
C GLN A 42 -14.09 4.94 7.90
N GLU A 43 -13.39 5.75 7.10
CA GLU A 43 -13.55 5.77 5.64
C GLU A 43 -13.21 4.42 5.01
N PHE A 44 -12.13 3.78 5.45
CA PHE A 44 -11.78 2.44 5.01
C PHE A 44 -12.87 1.42 5.31
N MET A 45 -13.44 1.44 6.52
CA MET A 45 -14.52 0.51 6.91
C MET A 45 -15.81 0.71 6.11
N VAL A 46 -16.11 1.94 5.66
CA VAL A 46 -17.21 2.17 4.72
C VAL A 46 -16.99 1.43 3.39
N VAL A 47 -15.76 1.45 2.87
CA VAL A 47 -15.40 0.75 1.64
C VAL A 47 -15.43 -0.78 1.85
N VAL A 48 -14.92 -1.28 2.98
CA VAL A 48 -14.99 -2.70 3.35
C VAL A 48 -16.43 -3.20 3.38
N LYS A 49 -17.34 -2.44 4.00
CA LYS A 49 -18.77 -2.82 4.06
C LYS A 49 -19.44 -2.86 2.70
N LYS A 50 -19.06 -1.97 1.78
CA LYS A 50 -19.52 -2.06 0.38
C LYS A 50 -18.99 -3.31 -0.30
N GLY A 51 -17.73 -3.68 -0.04
CA GLY A 51 -17.12 -4.90 -0.54
C GLY A 51 -17.80 -6.16 -0.04
N GLU A 52 -18.15 -6.20 1.25
CA GLU A 52 -18.94 -7.27 1.86
C GLU A 52 -20.27 -7.47 1.13
N GLN A 53 -21.04 -6.38 0.93
CA GLN A 53 -22.31 -6.44 0.22
C GLN A 53 -22.18 -6.96 -1.21
N LEU A 54 -21.12 -6.55 -1.92
CA LEU A 54 -20.83 -7.02 -3.28
C LEU A 54 -20.42 -8.49 -3.29
N PHE A 55 -19.61 -8.90 -2.32
CA PHE A 55 -19.08 -10.26 -2.20
C PHE A 55 -20.19 -11.30 -1.97
N HIS A 56 -21.21 -10.94 -1.19
CA HIS A 56 -22.39 -11.75 -0.92
C HIS A 56 -23.51 -11.57 -1.96
N SER A 57 -23.34 -10.69 -2.94
CA SER A 57 -24.37 -10.41 -3.93
C SER A 57 -24.14 -11.16 -5.25
N PRO A 58 -25.14 -11.80 -5.83
CA PRO A 58 -25.01 -12.41 -7.15
C PRO A 58 -25.02 -11.39 -8.32
N LYS A 59 -25.13 -10.09 -8.03
CA LYS A 59 -25.30 -9.03 -9.05
C LYS A 59 -24.01 -8.69 -9.82
N LEU A 60 -22.86 -9.28 -9.45
CA LEU A 60 -21.61 -9.14 -10.20
C LEU A 60 -21.58 -10.03 -11.45
N GLY A 61 -22.39 -11.06 -11.47
CA GLY A 61 -22.48 -12.01 -12.58
C GLY A 61 -23.88 -12.07 -13.20
N LYS A 62 -24.09 -13.04 -14.08
CA LYS A 62 -25.33 -13.27 -14.82
C LYS A 62 -26.00 -14.61 -14.47
N ASN A 63 -25.31 -15.48 -13.73
CA ASN A 63 -25.72 -16.86 -13.43
C ASN A 63 -26.21 -17.05 -11.99
N ASN A 64 -26.47 -15.95 -11.27
CA ASN A 64 -26.92 -15.96 -9.87
C ASN A 64 -25.92 -16.57 -8.87
N VAL A 65 -24.63 -16.62 -9.22
CA VAL A 65 -23.53 -17.04 -8.34
C VAL A 65 -22.92 -15.82 -7.67
N SER A 66 -22.60 -15.92 -6.37
CA SER A 66 -21.87 -14.92 -5.61
C SER A 66 -20.49 -15.44 -5.16
N CYS A 67 -19.60 -14.53 -4.75
CA CYS A 67 -18.25 -14.91 -4.36
C CYS A 67 -18.23 -15.79 -3.09
N ASP A 68 -19.13 -15.53 -2.14
CA ASP A 68 -19.22 -16.23 -0.86
C ASP A 68 -19.68 -17.70 -0.98
N GLN A 69 -20.34 -18.07 -2.07
CA GLN A 69 -20.70 -19.48 -2.31
C GLN A 69 -19.46 -20.39 -2.45
N CYS A 70 -18.36 -19.86 -2.96
CA CYS A 70 -17.08 -20.56 -3.06
C CYS A 70 -16.11 -20.17 -1.93
N HIS A 71 -16.21 -18.95 -1.43
CA HIS A 71 -15.30 -18.35 -0.46
C HIS A 71 -16.05 -17.75 0.74
N PRO A 72 -16.70 -18.56 1.59
CA PRO A 72 -17.43 -18.03 2.75
C PRO A 72 -16.57 -17.04 3.56
N ASN A 73 -17.03 -15.80 3.74
CA ASN A 73 -16.30 -14.75 4.44
C ASN A 73 -14.83 -14.60 3.97
N GLY A 74 -14.59 -14.67 2.67
CA GLY A 74 -13.24 -14.57 2.09
C GLY A 74 -12.34 -15.80 2.34
N ALA A 75 -12.87 -16.90 2.84
CA ALA A 75 -12.09 -18.12 3.07
C ALA A 75 -11.40 -18.62 1.80
N ASN A 76 -10.18 -19.13 1.94
CA ASN A 76 -9.37 -19.70 0.85
C ASN A 76 -9.03 -18.72 -0.29
N THR A 77 -9.20 -17.42 -0.11
CA THR A 77 -8.82 -16.42 -1.13
C THR A 77 -7.33 -16.09 -1.11
N HIS A 78 -6.70 -16.17 0.07
CA HIS A 78 -5.27 -15.90 0.29
C HIS A 78 -4.74 -14.61 -0.37
N PRO A 79 -5.39 -13.43 -0.14
CA PRO A 79 -4.99 -12.16 -0.75
C PRO A 79 -3.57 -11.73 -0.37
N GLU A 80 -3.06 -12.20 0.77
CA GLU A 80 -1.72 -11.94 1.29
C GLU A 80 -0.62 -12.55 0.43
N THR A 81 -0.93 -13.55 -0.41
CA THR A 81 0.06 -14.24 -1.25
C THR A 81 0.25 -13.60 -2.62
N TYR A 82 -0.58 -12.63 -3.01
CA TYR A 82 -0.46 -11.97 -4.33
C TYR A 82 0.61 -10.87 -4.34
N PRO A 83 1.31 -10.68 -5.49
CA PRO A 83 1.17 -11.42 -6.75
C PRO A 83 1.72 -12.84 -6.66
N LYS A 84 1.05 -13.82 -7.28
CA LYS A 84 1.48 -15.22 -7.29
C LYS A 84 1.21 -15.91 -8.61
N PHE A 85 1.89 -17.04 -8.85
CA PHE A 85 1.59 -17.91 -10.00
C PHE A 85 0.24 -18.61 -9.78
N GLN A 86 -0.67 -18.44 -10.73
CA GLN A 86 -1.96 -19.14 -10.74
C GLN A 86 -1.97 -20.22 -11.80
N LYS A 87 -2.03 -21.47 -11.34
CA LYS A 87 -1.95 -22.64 -12.20
C LYS A 87 -3.04 -22.67 -13.28
N GLN A 88 -4.29 -22.31 -12.92
CA GLN A 88 -5.42 -22.29 -13.86
C GLN A 88 -5.30 -21.19 -14.92
N ILE A 89 -4.44 -20.18 -14.70
CA ILE A 89 -4.23 -19.05 -15.62
C ILE A 89 -2.87 -19.18 -16.33
N GLY A 90 -1.93 -19.94 -15.76
CA GLY A 90 -0.62 -20.23 -16.35
C GLY A 90 0.40 -19.07 -16.23
N LYS A 91 0.16 -18.08 -15.39
CA LYS A 91 1.09 -16.93 -15.19
C LYS A 91 1.02 -16.36 -13.77
N VAL A 92 1.99 -15.49 -13.44
CA VAL A 92 1.92 -14.66 -12.21
C VAL A 92 0.89 -13.57 -12.42
N ILE A 93 -0.05 -13.43 -11.48
CA ILE A 93 -1.12 -12.44 -11.52
C ILE A 93 -1.26 -11.71 -10.17
N THR A 94 -1.91 -10.55 -10.24
CA THR A 94 -2.31 -9.76 -9.07
C THR A 94 -3.65 -10.24 -8.48
N LEU A 95 -3.97 -9.80 -7.27
CA LEU A 95 -5.30 -10.04 -6.68
C LEU A 95 -6.41 -9.45 -7.57
N PHE A 96 -6.20 -8.27 -8.15
CA PHE A 96 -7.10 -7.64 -9.11
C PHE A 96 -7.43 -8.55 -10.31
N GLU A 97 -6.40 -9.14 -10.92
CA GLU A 97 -6.58 -10.05 -12.06
C GLU A 97 -7.33 -11.33 -11.65
N MET A 98 -7.08 -11.84 -10.44
CA MET A 98 -7.79 -13.02 -9.93
C MET A 98 -9.26 -12.73 -9.66
N VAL A 99 -9.59 -11.59 -9.05
CA VAL A 99 -10.99 -11.18 -8.83
C VAL A 99 -11.72 -11.06 -10.17
N ASN A 100 -11.10 -10.43 -11.18
CA ASN A 100 -11.69 -10.34 -12.52
C ASN A 100 -11.81 -11.69 -13.23
N TRP A 101 -10.87 -12.61 -12.98
CA TRP A 101 -10.99 -13.98 -13.50
C TRP A 101 -12.23 -14.68 -12.91
N CYS A 102 -12.46 -14.53 -11.59
CA CYS A 102 -13.65 -15.08 -10.94
C CYS A 102 -14.95 -14.44 -11.44
N ILE A 103 -14.96 -13.11 -11.64
CA ILE A 103 -16.12 -12.40 -12.18
C ILE A 103 -16.48 -12.94 -13.59
N ARG A 104 -15.49 -13.12 -14.46
CA ARG A 104 -15.73 -13.58 -15.85
C ARG A 104 -16.11 -15.06 -15.94
N ASN A 105 -15.47 -15.92 -15.17
CA ASN A 105 -15.63 -17.36 -15.33
C ASN A 105 -16.71 -17.94 -14.40
N PRO A 106 -16.53 -18.05 -13.05
CA PRO A 106 -17.57 -18.62 -12.20
C PRO A 106 -18.86 -17.80 -12.17
N LEU A 107 -18.79 -16.46 -12.28
CA LEU A 107 -19.95 -15.60 -12.17
C LEU A 107 -20.56 -15.19 -13.52
N GLU A 108 -19.88 -15.42 -14.63
CA GLU A 108 -20.30 -15.03 -16.00
C GLU A 108 -20.58 -13.52 -16.13
N GLY A 109 -19.82 -12.71 -15.40
CA GLY A 109 -19.96 -11.25 -15.34
C GLY A 109 -18.95 -10.51 -16.20
N GLU A 110 -19.06 -9.18 -16.21
CA GLU A 110 -18.14 -8.30 -16.91
C GLU A 110 -16.98 -7.87 -15.99
N PRO A 111 -15.74 -7.85 -16.48
CA PRO A 111 -14.61 -7.43 -15.67
C PRO A 111 -14.72 -5.96 -15.25
N LEU A 112 -14.24 -5.65 -14.07
CA LEU A 112 -14.19 -4.30 -13.53
C LEU A 112 -12.82 -3.66 -13.84
N ALA A 113 -12.79 -2.32 -14.02
CA ALA A 113 -11.53 -1.58 -14.09
C ALA A 113 -10.83 -1.58 -12.72
N ALA A 114 -9.51 -1.32 -12.71
CA ALA A 114 -8.73 -1.37 -11.47
C ALA A 114 -9.15 -0.30 -10.46
N ASP A 115 -9.58 0.85 -10.96
CA ASP A 115 -10.07 2.01 -10.21
C ASP A 115 -11.60 2.02 -10.04
N ASP A 116 -12.31 1.00 -10.54
CA ASP A 116 -13.75 0.87 -10.31
C ASP A 116 -14.01 0.76 -8.79
N PRO A 117 -14.88 1.61 -8.22
CA PRO A 117 -15.22 1.56 -6.80
C PRO A 117 -15.66 0.17 -6.30
N LYS A 118 -16.29 -0.64 -7.14
CA LYS A 118 -16.65 -2.02 -6.80
C LYS A 118 -15.41 -2.91 -6.66
N MET A 119 -14.44 -2.77 -7.57
CA MET A 119 -13.18 -3.51 -7.49
C MET A 119 -12.38 -3.13 -6.26
N VAL A 120 -12.27 -1.83 -5.97
CA VAL A 120 -11.61 -1.33 -4.76
C VAL A 120 -12.29 -1.89 -3.51
N ALA A 121 -13.61 -1.88 -3.47
CA ALA A 121 -14.38 -2.39 -2.34
C ALA A 121 -14.22 -3.91 -2.14
N LEU A 122 -14.28 -4.70 -3.22
CA LEU A 122 -14.06 -6.15 -3.16
C LEU A 122 -12.67 -6.48 -2.61
N GLN A 123 -11.62 -5.82 -3.12
CA GLN A 123 -10.26 -6.05 -2.62
C GLN A 123 -10.08 -5.61 -1.16
N ALA A 124 -10.71 -4.49 -0.76
CA ALA A 124 -10.70 -4.03 0.63
C ALA A 124 -11.35 -5.05 1.57
N TYR A 125 -12.53 -5.57 1.21
CA TYR A 125 -13.22 -6.60 2.00
C TYR A 125 -12.40 -7.89 2.11
N ILE A 126 -11.96 -8.45 0.98
CA ILE A 126 -11.19 -9.69 0.95
C ILE A 126 -9.92 -9.58 1.82
N LYS A 127 -9.19 -8.47 1.72
CA LYS A 127 -8.00 -8.21 2.54
C LYS A 127 -8.35 -8.02 4.02
N TYR A 128 -9.46 -7.34 4.31
CA TYR A 128 -9.92 -7.12 5.68
C TYR A 128 -10.30 -8.43 6.37
N GLU A 129 -11.05 -9.31 5.71
CA GLU A 129 -11.42 -10.63 6.24
C GLU A 129 -10.20 -11.53 6.49
N ARG A 130 -9.16 -11.37 5.68
CA ARG A 130 -7.92 -12.15 5.79
C ARG A 130 -6.82 -11.47 6.60
N ARG A 131 -7.11 -10.33 7.27
CA ARG A 131 -6.13 -9.64 8.12
C ARG A 131 -5.66 -10.52 9.27
N GLY A 132 -4.37 -10.42 9.60
CA GLY A 132 -3.76 -11.22 10.66
C GLY A 132 -3.53 -12.69 10.33
N VAL A 133 -3.88 -13.13 9.12
CA VAL A 133 -3.54 -14.47 8.64
C VAL A 133 -2.07 -14.47 8.26
N PRO A 134 -1.24 -15.37 8.82
CA PRO A 134 0.16 -15.47 8.45
C PRO A 134 0.34 -15.74 6.95
N LEU A 135 1.36 -15.14 6.36
CA LEU A 135 1.80 -15.48 5.01
C LEU A 135 2.31 -16.93 5.00
N ASP A 136 1.69 -17.77 4.20
CA ASP A 136 2.08 -19.17 4.02
C ASP A 136 2.32 -19.42 2.51
N PRO A 137 3.56 -19.25 2.04
CA PRO A 137 3.91 -19.46 0.64
C PRO A 137 3.64 -20.93 0.26
N GLY A 138 2.83 -21.14 -0.76
CA GLY A 138 2.41 -22.47 -1.21
C GLY A 138 0.99 -22.87 -0.80
N LYS A 139 0.32 -22.14 0.06
CA LYS A 139 -1.14 -22.23 0.19
C LYS A 139 -1.85 -21.62 -1.01
N HIS A 140 -2.69 -22.40 -1.63
CA HIS A 140 -3.46 -22.05 -2.84
C HIS A 140 -4.95 -22.16 -2.57
#